data_164eba179ca358b328151e6fb0f30a55
#
_entry.id   164eba179ca358b328151e6fb0f30a55
#
_cell.length_a   1.000
_cell.length_b   1.000
_cell.length_c   1.000
_cell.angle_alpha   90.00
_cell.angle_beta   90.00
_cell.angle_gamma   90.00
#
_symmetry.space_group_name_H-M   'P 1'
#
loop_
_entity.id
_entity.type
_entity.pdbx_description
1 polymer ?
#
loop_
_entity_poly.entity_id
_entity_poly.type
_entity_poly.pdbx_seq_one_letter_code
_entity_poly.pdbx_strand_id
1 'polypeptide(L)'
;LQLVRRAQSGDTGAFAQLYEGVYQDLYRFALYVLKHPQDAQDVVSDTVTDAFAQIGELRKTEAFRAWIFRILSNKCKRKLKEYATRPEELTPELLEHLGKSGMDEHAAVRSLFFELPSEERMIIAMHLFCGYSSKEIGKLLDLNENTVRSKESRGIKKMVEKYWK
;
A
#
# COMPACT_ATOMS: atom_id res chain seq x y z
N LEU A 1 7.16 -14.73 14.92
CA LEU A 1 8.58 -14.71 15.35
C LEU A 1 9.35 -15.93 14.83
N GLN A 2 8.85 -17.14 15.05
CA GLN A 2 9.52 -18.38 14.67
C GLN A 2 9.63 -18.56 13.14
N LEU A 3 8.57 -18.21 12.39
CA LEU A 3 8.58 -18.28 10.92
C LEU A 3 9.63 -17.36 10.30
N VAL A 4 9.78 -16.14 10.82
CA VAL A 4 10.79 -15.19 10.31
C VAL A 4 12.21 -15.75 10.50
N ARG A 5 12.52 -16.30 11.67
CA ARG A 5 13.84 -16.91 11.92
C ARG A 5 14.11 -18.12 11.01
N ARG A 6 13.11 -18.95 10.78
CA ARG A 6 13.21 -20.08 9.85
C ARG A 6 13.44 -19.60 8.41
N ALA A 7 12.70 -18.59 7.97
CA ALA A 7 12.88 -17.99 6.66
C ALA A 7 14.29 -17.38 6.51
N GLN A 8 14.79 -16.72 7.55
CA GLN A 8 16.17 -16.19 7.58
C GLN A 8 17.25 -17.26 7.48
N SER A 9 16.96 -18.47 7.95
CA SER A 9 17.86 -19.62 7.81
C SER A 9 17.70 -20.40 6.49
N GLY A 10 16.91 -19.87 5.55
CA GLY A 10 16.74 -20.44 4.22
C GLY A 10 15.54 -21.36 4.05
N ASP A 11 14.64 -21.44 5.04
CA ASP A 11 13.40 -22.20 4.92
C ASP A 11 12.38 -21.47 4.04
N THR A 12 12.31 -21.89 2.78
CA THR A 12 11.41 -21.31 1.76
C THR A 12 9.93 -21.50 2.10
N GLY A 13 9.58 -22.62 2.75
CA GLY A 13 8.21 -22.87 3.22
C GLY A 13 7.78 -21.92 4.32
N ALA A 14 8.69 -21.57 5.24
CA ALA A 14 8.43 -20.57 6.26
C ALA A 14 8.22 -19.17 5.65
N PHE A 15 9.00 -18.80 4.65
CA PHE A 15 8.78 -17.55 3.92
C PHE A 15 7.44 -17.52 3.19
N ALA A 16 7.06 -18.62 2.53
CA ALA A 16 5.76 -18.73 1.86
C ALA A 16 4.60 -18.51 2.84
N GLN A 17 4.65 -19.08 4.04
CA GLN A 17 3.64 -18.86 5.08
C GLN A 17 3.58 -17.40 5.54
N LEU A 18 4.73 -16.75 5.71
CA LEU A 18 4.78 -15.33 6.04
C LEU A 18 4.12 -14.48 4.95
N TYR A 19 4.40 -14.78 3.70
CA TYR A 19 3.85 -14.10 2.54
C TYR A 19 2.33 -14.28 2.44
N GLU A 20 1.84 -15.52 2.58
CA GLU A 20 0.40 -15.81 2.59
C GLU A 20 -0.35 -14.97 3.63
N GLY A 21 0.25 -14.74 4.79
CA GLY A 21 -0.33 -13.94 5.86
C GLY A 21 -0.47 -12.45 5.55
N VAL A 22 0.25 -11.92 4.55
CA VAL A 22 0.26 -10.49 4.21
C VAL A 22 -0.16 -10.19 2.77
N TYR A 23 -0.23 -11.18 1.91
CA TYR A 23 -0.45 -11.01 0.47
C TYR A 23 -1.67 -10.16 0.13
N GLN A 24 -2.83 -10.47 0.72
CA GLN A 24 -4.06 -9.75 0.42
C GLN A 24 -3.95 -8.27 0.79
N ASP A 25 -3.32 -7.98 1.92
CA ASP A 25 -3.14 -6.60 2.38
C ASP A 25 -2.11 -5.85 1.53
N LEU A 26 -1.03 -6.51 1.10
CA LEU A 26 -0.06 -5.94 0.16
C LEU A 26 -0.72 -5.60 -1.17
N TYR A 27 -1.48 -6.53 -1.72
CA TYR A 27 -2.18 -6.33 -2.99
C TYR A 27 -3.24 -5.22 -2.89
N ARG A 28 -4.03 -5.23 -1.83
CA ARG A 28 -5.05 -4.20 -1.57
C ARG A 28 -4.42 -2.82 -1.46
N PHE A 29 -3.33 -2.68 -0.70
CA PHE A 29 -2.59 -1.43 -0.60
C PHE A 29 -2.12 -0.95 -1.99
N ALA A 30 -1.44 -1.80 -2.74
CA ALA A 30 -0.93 -1.47 -4.07
C ALA A 30 -2.07 -1.09 -5.03
N LEU A 31 -3.19 -1.81 -5.00
CA LEU A 31 -4.35 -1.53 -5.84
C LEU A 31 -4.97 -0.16 -5.54
N TYR A 32 -5.16 0.16 -4.25
CA TYR A 32 -5.70 1.46 -3.85
C TYR A 32 -4.76 2.62 -4.17
N VAL A 33 -3.46 2.42 -4.04
CA VAL A 33 -2.47 3.46 -4.34
C VAL A 33 -2.32 3.68 -5.84
N LEU A 34 -2.18 2.60 -6.61
CA LEU A 34 -1.84 2.65 -8.03
C LEU A 34 -3.06 2.74 -8.96
N LYS A 35 -4.21 2.22 -8.55
CA LYS A 35 -5.45 2.14 -9.36
C LYS A 35 -5.29 1.30 -10.65
N HIS A 36 -4.27 0.47 -10.73
CA HIS A 36 -3.97 -0.41 -11.85
C HIS A 36 -3.75 -1.84 -11.35
N PRO A 37 -4.69 -2.78 -11.62
CA PRO A 37 -4.59 -4.16 -11.15
C PRO A 37 -3.30 -4.87 -11.58
N GLN A 38 -2.90 -4.70 -12.84
CA GLN A 38 -1.69 -5.33 -13.37
C GLN A 38 -0.43 -4.76 -12.70
N ASP A 39 -0.33 -3.44 -12.59
CA ASP A 39 0.80 -2.80 -11.92
C ASP A 39 0.84 -3.13 -10.42
N ALA A 40 -0.33 -3.26 -9.78
CA ALA A 40 -0.42 -3.71 -8.39
C ALA A 40 0.14 -5.12 -8.22
N GLN A 41 -0.21 -6.06 -9.09
CA GLN A 41 0.37 -7.40 -9.09
C GLN A 41 1.88 -7.38 -9.31
N ASP A 42 2.36 -6.59 -10.25
CA ASP A 42 3.77 -6.49 -10.60
C ASP A 42 4.59 -5.94 -9.41
N VAL A 43 4.15 -4.87 -8.76
CA VAL A 43 4.86 -4.31 -7.61
C VAL A 43 4.82 -5.24 -6.39
N VAL A 44 3.73 -5.99 -6.19
CA VAL A 44 3.66 -7.00 -5.13
C VAL A 44 4.62 -8.15 -5.42
N SER A 45 4.67 -8.66 -6.65
CA SER A 45 5.61 -9.71 -7.05
C SER A 45 7.06 -9.28 -6.87
N ASP A 46 7.40 -8.08 -7.30
CA ASP A 46 8.74 -7.50 -7.09
C ASP A 46 9.06 -7.31 -5.60
N THR A 47 8.08 -6.92 -4.81
CA THR A 47 8.24 -6.76 -3.36
C THR A 47 8.56 -8.10 -2.69
N VAL A 48 7.87 -9.15 -3.07
CA VAL A 48 8.09 -10.50 -2.54
C VAL A 48 9.46 -11.03 -2.91
N THR A 49 9.88 -10.82 -4.15
CA THR A 49 11.21 -11.21 -4.63
C THR A 49 12.31 -10.50 -3.83
N ASP A 50 12.21 -9.20 -3.66
CA ASP A 50 13.16 -8.42 -2.87
C ASP A 50 13.13 -8.81 -1.39
N ALA A 51 11.94 -9.01 -0.82
CA ALA A 51 11.78 -9.43 0.57
C ALA A 51 12.41 -10.82 0.82
N PHE A 52 12.22 -11.76 -0.09
CA PHE A 52 12.85 -13.07 0.00
C PHE A 52 14.38 -12.97 -0.03
N ALA A 53 14.93 -12.17 -0.93
CA ALA A 53 16.37 -11.97 -1.04
C ALA A 53 16.97 -11.26 0.18
N GLN A 54 16.21 -10.38 0.84
CA GLN A 54 16.72 -9.49 1.90
C GLN A 54 16.25 -9.87 3.31
N ILE A 55 15.48 -10.95 3.49
CA ILE A 55 14.94 -11.31 4.80
C ILE A 55 16.01 -11.53 5.87
N GLY A 56 17.20 -11.95 5.46
CA GLY A 56 18.35 -12.09 6.34
C GLY A 56 18.81 -10.77 6.99
N GLU A 57 18.50 -9.64 6.37
CA GLU A 57 18.85 -8.30 6.87
C GLU A 57 17.86 -7.76 7.92
N LEU A 58 16.71 -8.40 8.06
CA LEU A 58 15.69 -7.99 9.03
C LEU A 58 16.15 -8.25 10.45
N ARG A 59 16.50 -7.18 11.16
CA ARG A 59 17.05 -7.26 12.53
C ARG A 59 16.00 -7.60 13.58
N LYS A 60 14.79 -7.06 13.44
CA LYS A 60 13.67 -7.26 14.37
C LYS A 60 12.62 -8.14 13.73
N THR A 61 12.54 -9.39 14.16
CA THR A 61 11.62 -10.39 13.59
C THR A 61 10.15 -10.00 13.72
N GLU A 62 9.80 -9.25 14.76
CA GLU A 62 8.46 -8.72 14.99
C GLU A 62 8.08 -7.59 13.99
N ALA A 63 9.04 -7.00 13.31
CA ALA A 63 8.85 -5.92 12.37
C ALA A 63 8.63 -6.39 10.92
N PHE A 64 8.47 -7.69 10.68
CA PHE A 64 8.34 -8.25 9.32
C PHE A 64 7.25 -7.54 8.50
N ARG A 65 6.05 -7.37 9.07
CA ARG A 65 4.95 -6.71 8.38
C ARG A 65 5.30 -5.26 7.99
N ALA A 66 5.78 -4.46 8.93
CA ALA A 66 6.17 -3.09 8.66
C ALA A 66 7.31 -2.99 7.63
N TRP A 67 8.25 -3.92 7.71
CA TRP A 67 9.39 -3.99 6.81
C TRP A 67 8.99 -4.31 5.37
N ILE A 68 8.12 -5.32 5.14
CA ILE A 68 7.68 -5.67 3.79
C ILE A 68 6.79 -4.58 3.18
N PHE A 69 5.94 -3.93 3.99
CA PHE A 69 5.15 -2.78 3.53
C PHE A 69 6.02 -1.58 3.18
N ARG A 70 7.16 -1.41 3.84
CA ARG A 70 8.14 -0.38 3.47
C ARG A 70 8.73 -0.63 2.09
N ILE A 71 9.08 -1.87 1.76
CA ILE A 71 9.54 -2.25 0.42
C ILE A 71 8.46 -1.95 -0.61
N LEU A 72 7.23 -2.38 -0.35
CA LEU A 72 6.08 -2.13 -1.23
C LEU A 72 5.81 -0.64 -1.44
N SER A 73 5.78 0.14 -0.37
CA SER A 73 5.53 1.58 -0.42
C SER A 73 6.55 2.31 -1.28
N ASN A 74 7.82 1.94 -1.17
CA ASN A 74 8.88 2.51 -2.01
C ASN A 74 8.69 2.18 -3.50
N LYS A 75 8.24 0.96 -3.81
CA LYS A 75 7.93 0.56 -5.19
C LYS A 75 6.70 1.29 -5.74
N CYS A 76 5.65 1.41 -4.95
CA CYS A 76 4.46 2.19 -5.32
C CYS A 76 4.81 3.67 -5.55
N LYS A 77 5.62 4.26 -4.69
CA LYS A 77 6.11 5.65 -4.85
C LYS A 77 6.84 5.85 -6.18
N ARG A 78 7.71 4.91 -6.56
CA ARG A 78 8.39 4.96 -7.86
C ARG A 78 7.42 4.83 -9.02
N LYS A 79 6.46 3.93 -8.92
CA LYS A 79 5.44 3.71 -9.96
C LYS A 79 4.56 4.95 -10.15
N LEU A 80 4.15 5.60 -9.08
CA LEU A 80 3.40 6.87 -9.15
C LEU A 80 4.18 7.97 -9.85
N LYS A 81 5.49 8.03 -9.71
CA LYS A 81 6.34 8.98 -10.46
C LYS A 81 6.33 8.70 -11.96
N GLU A 82 6.29 7.43 -12.35
CA GLU A 82 6.13 7.05 -13.77
C GLU A 82 4.78 7.50 -14.32
N TYR A 83 3.72 7.47 -13.51
CA TYR A 83 2.38 7.93 -13.90
C TYR A 83 2.25 9.45 -14.02
N ALA A 84 3.15 10.22 -13.45
CA ALA A 84 3.10 11.69 -13.53
C ALA A 84 3.05 12.23 -14.97
N THR A 85 3.46 11.41 -15.94
CA THR A 85 3.39 11.71 -17.39
C THR A 85 2.16 11.08 -18.08
N ARG A 86 1.30 10.37 -17.34
CA ARG A 86 0.11 9.68 -17.85
C ARG A 86 -1.12 10.06 -17.02
N PRO A 87 -2.28 10.29 -17.66
CA PRO A 87 -3.54 10.48 -16.93
C PRO A 87 -3.89 9.22 -16.11
N GLU A 88 -4.26 9.40 -14.84
CA GLU A 88 -4.84 8.32 -14.04
C GLU A 88 -6.34 8.21 -14.36
N GLU A 89 -6.74 7.13 -14.99
CA GLU A 89 -8.15 6.83 -15.28
C GLU A 89 -8.63 5.64 -14.45
N LEU A 90 -9.89 5.69 -14.00
CA LEU A 90 -10.58 4.52 -13.47
C LEU A 90 -10.86 3.55 -14.62
N THR A 91 -10.18 2.43 -14.64
CA THR A 91 -10.39 1.41 -15.67
C THR A 91 -11.54 0.47 -15.30
N PRO A 92 -12.26 -0.10 -16.29
CA PRO A 92 -13.26 -1.15 -16.05
C PRO A 92 -12.68 -2.33 -15.25
N GLU A 93 -11.40 -2.67 -15.50
CA GLU A 93 -10.68 -3.73 -14.77
C GLU A 93 -10.54 -3.41 -13.28
N LEU A 94 -10.26 -2.15 -12.92
CA LEU A 94 -10.21 -1.72 -11.53
C LEU A 94 -11.56 -1.90 -10.86
N LEU A 95 -12.64 -1.48 -11.51
CA LEU A 95 -14.01 -1.64 -10.99
C LEU A 95 -14.38 -3.10 -10.80
N GLU A 96 -14.00 -3.99 -11.70
CA GLU A 96 -14.23 -5.43 -11.59
C GLU A 96 -13.48 -6.03 -10.39
N HIS A 97 -12.21 -5.67 -10.19
CA HIS A 97 -11.42 -6.16 -9.05
C HIS A 97 -11.97 -5.66 -7.71
N LEU A 98 -12.51 -4.46 -7.67
CA LEU A 98 -13.17 -3.90 -6.49
C LEU A 98 -14.51 -4.59 -6.20
N GLY A 99 -15.28 -4.91 -7.24
CA GLY A 99 -16.56 -5.62 -7.13
C GLY A 99 -16.42 -7.04 -6.55
N LYS A 100 -15.35 -7.74 -6.88
CA LYS A 100 -15.03 -9.06 -6.32
C LYS A 100 -14.69 -9.04 -4.83
N SER A 101 -14.38 -7.89 -4.28
CA SER A 101 -14.11 -7.70 -2.84
C SER A 101 -15.37 -7.58 -1.98
N GLY A 102 -16.55 -7.75 -2.57
CA GLY A 102 -17.84 -8.06 -1.93
C GLY A 102 -18.30 -7.08 -0.86
N MET A 103 -18.51 -5.79 -1.19
CA MET A 103 -19.23 -4.89 -0.28
C MET A 103 -19.70 -3.62 -1.00
N ASP A 104 -20.93 -3.60 -1.42
CA ASP A 104 -21.58 -2.42 -2.00
C ASP A 104 -21.70 -1.23 -1.01
N GLU A 105 -21.72 -1.51 0.29
CA GLU A 105 -21.86 -0.47 1.33
C GLU A 105 -20.73 0.56 1.34
N HIS A 106 -19.54 0.19 0.90
CA HIS A 106 -18.38 1.10 0.86
C HIS A 106 -18.00 1.57 -0.54
N ALA A 107 -18.79 1.25 -1.54
CA ALA A 107 -18.49 1.61 -2.94
C ALA A 107 -18.37 3.13 -3.12
N ALA A 108 -19.26 3.90 -2.50
CA ALA A 108 -19.23 5.37 -2.55
C ALA A 108 -17.94 5.93 -1.90
N VAL A 109 -17.57 5.43 -0.73
CA VAL A 109 -16.34 5.84 -0.04
C VAL A 109 -15.10 5.50 -0.84
N ARG A 110 -15.05 4.30 -1.43
CA ARG A 110 -13.94 3.90 -2.32
C ARG A 110 -13.84 4.80 -3.55
N SER A 111 -14.97 5.11 -4.18
CA SER A 111 -14.99 6.03 -5.33
C SER A 111 -14.39 7.39 -4.97
N LEU A 112 -14.81 7.96 -3.84
CA LEU A 112 -14.27 9.22 -3.35
C LEU A 112 -12.78 9.15 -3.04
N PHE A 113 -12.33 8.04 -2.46
CA PHE A 113 -10.92 7.80 -2.21
C PHE A 113 -10.09 7.80 -3.49
N PHE A 114 -10.58 7.17 -4.56
CA PHE A 114 -9.90 7.14 -5.85
C PHE A 114 -9.87 8.47 -6.59
N GLU A 115 -10.74 9.42 -6.23
CA GLU A 115 -10.68 10.78 -6.76
C GLU A 115 -9.60 11.64 -6.10
N LEU A 116 -9.04 11.21 -4.98
CA LEU A 116 -7.96 11.93 -4.31
C LEU A 116 -6.68 11.96 -5.17
N PRO A 117 -5.89 13.04 -5.09
CA PRO A 117 -4.53 13.04 -5.64
C PRO A 117 -3.71 11.86 -5.12
N SER A 118 -2.82 11.33 -5.94
CA SER A 118 -2.05 10.12 -5.62
C SER A 118 -1.28 10.22 -4.30
N GLU A 119 -0.72 11.38 -3.97
CA GLU A 119 0.02 11.58 -2.73
C GLU A 119 -0.88 11.56 -1.49
N GLU A 120 -2.05 12.22 -1.54
CA GLU A 120 -3.05 12.16 -0.46
C GLU A 120 -3.56 10.73 -0.27
N ARG A 121 -3.83 10.03 -1.37
CA ARG A 121 -4.25 8.63 -1.39
C ARG A 121 -3.22 7.71 -0.76
N MET A 122 -1.94 7.89 -1.11
CA MET A 122 -0.84 7.11 -0.56
C MET A 122 -0.66 7.34 0.94
N ILE A 123 -0.74 8.58 1.41
CA ILE A 123 -0.64 8.92 2.84
C ILE A 123 -1.75 8.23 3.64
N ILE A 124 -2.99 8.33 3.18
CA ILE A 124 -4.15 7.70 3.84
C ILE A 124 -4.00 6.17 3.84
N ALA A 125 -3.60 5.59 2.71
CA ALA A 125 -3.37 4.14 2.61
C ALA A 125 -2.26 3.66 3.55
N MET A 126 -1.17 4.39 3.69
CA MET A 126 -0.09 4.08 4.63
C MET A 126 -0.57 4.08 6.09
N HIS A 127 -1.40 5.03 6.47
CA HIS A 127 -2.02 5.04 7.80
C HIS A 127 -2.93 3.83 8.02
N LEU A 128 -3.86 3.58 7.09
CA LEU A 128 -4.90 2.56 7.23
C LEU A 128 -4.36 1.13 7.13
N PHE A 129 -3.51 0.84 6.16
CA PHE A 129 -3.05 -0.53 5.90
C PHE A 129 -1.73 -0.87 6.60
N CYS A 130 -0.84 0.11 6.73
CA CYS A 130 0.49 -0.12 7.29
C CYS A 130 0.59 0.29 8.76
N GLY A 131 -0.35 1.08 9.26
CA GLY A 131 -0.31 1.62 10.62
C GLY A 131 0.85 2.61 10.87
N TYR A 132 1.38 3.22 9.81
CA TYR A 132 2.46 4.19 9.94
C TYR A 132 1.99 5.48 10.59
N SER A 133 2.82 6.04 11.46
CA SER A 133 2.64 7.39 11.98
C SER A 133 2.94 8.45 10.92
N SER A 134 2.44 9.67 11.10
CA SER A 134 2.75 10.80 10.21
C SER A 134 4.27 11.06 10.08
N LYS A 135 5.02 10.82 11.15
CA LYS A 135 6.48 10.93 11.15
C LYS A 135 7.15 9.87 10.27
N GLU A 136 6.69 8.62 10.34
CA GLU A 136 7.19 7.52 9.50
C GLU A 136 6.85 7.75 8.04
N ILE A 137 5.62 8.17 7.75
CA ILE A 137 5.18 8.52 6.40
C ILE A 137 6.02 9.67 5.84
N GLY A 138 6.29 10.70 6.64
CA GLY A 138 7.15 11.81 6.25
C GLY A 138 8.54 11.34 5.82
N LYS A 139 9.14 10.43 6.57
CA LYS A 139 10.45 9.84 6.20
C LYS A 139 10.40 9.04 4.90
N LEU A 140 9.33 8.27 4.68
CA LEU A 140 9.18 7.45 3.48
C LEU A 140 8.91 8.28 2.22
N LEU A 141 8.16 9.37 2.35
CA LEU A 141 7.78 10.24 1.22
C LEU A 141 8.67 11.48 1.07
N ASP A 142 9.66 11.65 1.94
CA ASP A 142 10.50 12.85 2.02
C ASP A 142 9.65 14.13 2.21
N LEU A 143 8.74 14.06 3.16
CA LEU A 143 7.86 15.15 3.56
C LEU A 143 8.02 15.49 5.04
N ASN A 144 7.75 16.74 5.37
CA ASN A 144 7.63 17.16 6.77
C ASN A 144 6.39 16.52 7.41
N GLU A 145 6.47 16.14 8.68
CA GLU A 145 5.36 15.52 9.43
C GLU A 145 4.08 16.39 9.40
N ASN A 146 4.22 17.70 9.54
CA ASN A 146 3.09 18.62 9.46
C ASN A 146 2.46 18.64 8.07
N THR A 147 3.26 18.52 7.02
CA THR A 147 2.79 18.41 5.64
C THR A 147 2.00 17.11 5.44
N VAL A 148 2.47 16.00 5.99
CA VAL A 148 1.74 14.71 5.97
C VAL A 148 0.37 14.88 6.63
N ARG A 149 0.32 15.44 7.84
CA ARG A 149 -0.94 15.69 8.57
C ARG A 149 -1.89 16.60 7.80
N SER A 150 -1.37 17.67 7.20
CA SER A 150 -2.18 18.62 6.42
C SER A 150 -2.77 17.97 5.17
N LYS A 151 -1.98 17.16 4.46
CA LYS A 151 -2.43 16.45 3.26
C LYS A 151 -3.47 15.38 3.60
N GLU A 152 -3.27 14.63 4.67
CA GLU A 152 -4.24 13.65 5.17
C GLU A 152 -5.56 14.30 5.56
N SER A 153 -5.52 15.33 6.39
CA SER A 153 -6.70 16.10 6.80
C SER A 153 -7.46 16.65 5.60
N ARG A 154 -6.77 17.18 4.62
CA ARG A 154 -7.36 17.73 3.39
C ARG A 154 -8.03 16.64 2.56
N GLY A 155 -7.38 15.48 2.40
CA GLY A 155 -7.95 14.35 1.69
C GLY A 155 -9.23 13.84 2.36
N ILE A 156 -9.18 13.61 3.66
CA ILE A 156 -10.34 13.17 4.44
C ILE A 156 -11.47 14.19 4.36
N LYS A 157 -11.17 15.48 4.51
CA LYS A 157 -12.17 16.56 4.40
C LYS A 157 -12.87 16.56 3.04
N LYS A 158 -12.12 16.42 1.95
CA LYS A 158 -12.68 16.32 0.59
C LYS A 158 -13.64 15.13 0.46
N MET A 159 -13.27 13.98 1.00
CA MET A 159 -14.14 12.80 0.97
C MET A 159 -15.42 13.03 1.77
N VAL A 160 -15.33 13.57 2.99
CA VAL A 160 -16.49 13.84 3.84
C VAL A 160 -17.43 14.86 3.19
N GLU A 161 -16.91 15.95 2.66
CA GLU A 161 -17.72 16.98 1.99
C GLU A 161 -18.49 16.45 0.77
N LYS A 162 -17.86 15.57 0.00
CA LYS A 162 -18.51 14.94 -1.16
C LYS A 162 -19.50 13.84 -0.77
N TYR A 163 -19.23 13.10 0.29
CA TYR A 163 -20.10 12.03 0.76
C TYR A 163 -21.47 12.55 1.23
N TRP A 164 -21.49 13.71 1.87
CA TRP A 164 -22.71 14.31 2.43
C TRP A 164 -23.43 15.26 1.46
N LYS A 165 -22.93 15.42 0.25
CA LYS A 165 -23.62 16.15 -0.83
C LYS A 165 -24.57 15.25 -1.62
#